data_d9fc005524979848c4567d956c764e26
#
_entry.id   d9fc005524979848c4567d956c764e26
#
_cell.length_a   1.000
_cell.length_b   1.000
_cell.length_c   1.000
_cell.angle_alpha   90.00
_cell.angle_beta   90.00
_cell.angle_gamma   90.00
#
_symmetry.space_group_name_H-M   'P 1'
#
loop_
_entity.id
_entity.type
_entity.pdbx_description
1 polymer ?
#
loop_
_entity_poly.entity_id
_entity_poly.type
_entity_poly.pdbx_seq_one_letter_code
_entity_poly.pdbx_strand_id
1 'polypeptide(L)'
;MGLQASSPSRGATDETNTKNMDNRRHSFDYEDLLACGRGELFGPGNAQLPLPPMLMFDRISEISEQGGEHGKGMLRAELDVKPDLWFFLCHFKGDPVMPGCLGLDALWQMVGFFLGWLGAPGKGRALGLGEVKFSGQVLPSVKKVVYGVDFKRVMRSKLVLGIADGWLSADGNIIYRANDLKVGLFKQDEALQPSSA
;
A
#
# COMPACT_ATOMS: atom_id res chain seq x y z
N MET A 1 -14.65 -14.66 -64.91
CA MET A 1 -13.44 -14.53 -64.13
C MET A 1 -13.74 -13.65 -62.95
N GLY A 2 -14.01 -14.28 -61.78
CA GLY A 2 -14.33 -13.56 -60.54
C GLY A 2 -13.15 -13.63 -59.62
N LEU A 3 -12.68 -12.51 -59.13
CA LEU A 3 -11.67 -12.40 -58.08
C LEU A 3 -12.37 -12.26 -56.71
N GLN A 4 -12.23 -13.28 -55.88
CA GLN A 4 -12.61 -13.24 -54.47
C GLN A 4 -11.53 -12.52 -53.66
N ALA A 5 -11.90 -11.46 -52.98
CA ALA A 5 -11.08 -10.78 -52.00
C ALA A 5 -11.25 -11.48 -50.62
N SER A 6 -10.18 -12.04 -50.09
CA SER A 6 -10.11 -12.61 -48.74
C SER A 6 -9.93 -11.53 -47.67
N SER A 7 -10.83 -11.48 -46.71
CA SER A 7 -10.74 -10.62 -45.52
C SER A 7 -9.67 -11.15 -44.56
N PRO A 8 -8.87 -10.32 -43.88
CA PRO A 8 -7.97 -10.77 -42.82
C PRO A 8 -8.73 -10.98 -41.50
N SER A 9 -8.50 -12.11 -40.88
CA SER A 9 -8.99 -12.50 -39.55
C SER A 9 -8.46 -11.57 -38.47
N ARG A 10 -9.33 -10.82 -37.82
CA ARG A 10 -9.08 -10.24 -36.48
C ARG A 10 -9.31 -11.32 -35.43
N GLY A 11 -8.34 -11.50 -34.53
CA GLY A 11 -8.57 -12.27 -33.32
C GLY A 11 -7.36 -13.06 -32.87
N ALA A 12 -6.47 -12.50 -32.08
CA ALA A 12 -5.60 -13.23 -31.11
C ALA A 12 -4.68 -12.30 -30.32
N THR A 13 -5.17 -11.27 -29.66
CA THR A 13 -4.33 -10.45 -28.77
C THR A 13 -4.95 -10.10 -27.41
N ASP A 14 -6.19 -10.52 -27.13
CA ASP A 14 -6.88 -10.06 -25.90
C ASP A 14 -7.02 -11.15 -24.80
N GLU A 15 -6.81 -12.43 -25.14
CA GLU A 15 -6.99 -13.50 -24.16
C GLU A 15 -5.79 -13.76 -23.23
N THR A 16 -4.60 -13.28 -23.59
CA THR A 16 -3.39 -13.50 -22.77
C THR A 16 -3.27 -12.53 -21.61
N ASN A 17 -3.91 -11.35 -21.67
CA ASN A 17 -3.84 -10.35 -20.61
C ASN A 17 -4.85 -10.62 -19.48
N THR A 18 -5.98 -11.23 -19.75
CA THR A 18 -6.99 -11.61 -18.76
C THR A 18 -6.59 -12.83 -17.91
N LYS A 19 -5.78 -13.75 -18.44
CA LYS A 19 -5.32 -14.93 -17.70
C LYS A 19 -4.24 -14.64 -16.66
N ASN A 20 -3.48 -13.55 -16.80
CA ASN A 20 -2.44 -13.18 -15.83
C ASN A 20 -2.98 -12.36 -14.62
N MET A 21 -4.20 -11.83 -14.70
CA MET A 21 -4.81 -11.09 -13.58
C MET A 21 -5.38 -12.00 -12.49
N ASP A 22 -5.72 -13.22 -12.82
CA ASP A 22 -6.42 -14.17 -11.92
C ASP A 22 -5.47 -14.98 -11.01
N ASN A 23 -4.16 -14.79 -11.10
CA ASN A 23 -3.18 -15.58 -10.33
C ASN A 23 -2.43 -14.76 -9.26
N ARG A 24 -2.75 -13.49 -9.05
CA ARG A 24 -2.16 -12.69 -7.97
C ARG A 24 -2.88 -12.95 -6.65
N ARG A 25 -2.09 -13.13 -5.60
CA ARG A 25 -2.64 -13.23 -4.24
C ARG A 25 -3.32 -11.92 -3.85
N HIS A 26 -4.46 -12.04 -3.16
CA HIS A 26 -5.27 -10.93 -2.71
C HIS A 26 -5.27 -10.73 -1.19
N SER A 27 -4.47 -11.53 -0.47
CA SER A 27 -4.22 -11.40 0.96
C SER A 27 -2.82 -11.89 1.30
N PHE A 28 -2.24 -11.37 2.39
CA PHE A 28 -0.88 -11.68 2.83
C PHE A 28 -0.86 -11.77 4.36
N ASP A 29 -0.27 -12.84 4.86
CA ASP A 29 -0.07 -13.05 6.29
C ASP A 29 1.23 -12.39 6.79
N TYR A 30 1.51 -12.55 8.08
CA TYR A 30 2.67 -11.91 8.72
C TYR A 30 4.00 -12.37 8.13
N GLU A 31 4.14 -13.66 7.79
CA GLU A 31 5.36 -14.20 7.19
C GLU A 31 5.60 -13.64 5.79
N ASP A 32 4.55 -13.45 5.01
CA ASP A 32 4.62 -12.77 3.71
C ASP A 32 5.10 -11.32 3.85
N LEU A 33 4.61 -10.61 4.88
CA LEU A 33 5.03 -9.22 5.13
C LEU A 33 6.50 -9.16 5.54
N LEU A 34 6.97 -10.11 6.36
CA LEU A 34 8.38 -10.24 6.70
C LEU A 34 9.24 -10.58 5.47
N ALA A 35 8.75 -11.48 4.60
CA ALA A 35 9.42 -11.79 3.33
C ALA A 35 9.49 -10.55 2.41
N CYS A 36 8.43 -9.72 2.38
CA CYS A 36 8.47 -8.42 1.71
C CYS A 36 9.54 -7.50 2.32
N GLY A 37 9.62 -7.43 3.64
CA GLY A 37 10.62 -6.65 4.38
C GLY A 37 12.05 -7.09 4.08
N ARG A 38 12.29 -8.39 3.88
CA ARG A 38 13.59 -8.94 3.48
C ARG A 38 13.89 -8.79 1.99
N GLY A 39 12.94 -8.27 1.18
CA GLY A 39 13.10 -8.13 -0.28
C GLY A 39 12.88 -9.40 -1.08
N GLU A 40 12.30 -10.42 -0.47
CA GLU A 40 12.06 -11.73 -1.09
C GLU A 40 10.76 -11.75 -1.89
N LEU A 41 9.71 -11.07 -1.43
CA LEU A 41 8.36 -11.16 -2.02
C LEU A 41 8.29 -10.56 -3.42
N PHE A 42 8.86 -9.38 -3.64
CA PHE A 42 8.85 -8.68 -4.93
C PHE A 42 10.21 -8.71 -5.63
N GLY A 43 11.19 -9.36 -5.04
CA GLY A 43 12.55 -9.48 -5.55
C GLY A 43 13.47 -8.30 -5.24
N PRO A 44 14.78 -8.48 -5.44
CA PRO A 44 15.80 -7.47 -5.09
C PRO A 44 15.58 -6.14 -5.82
N GLY A 45 15.76 -5.02 -5.11
CA GLY A 45 15.66 -3.67 -5.67
C GLY A 45 14.25 -3.13 -5.87
N ASN A 46 13.22 -3.92 -5.53
CA ASN A 46 11.82 -3.52 -5.61
C ASN A 46 11.27 -3.03 -4.27
N ALA A 47 9.96 -2.76 -4.22
CA ALA A 47 9.30 -2.29 -3.02
C ALA A 47 9.48 -3.25 -1.85
N GLN A 48 9.76 -2.72 -0.68
CA GLN A 48 9.90 -3.45 0.57
C GLN A 48 9.09 -2.77 1.66
N LEU A 49 8.54 -3.56 2.57
CA LEU A 49 8.03 -3.08 3.84
C LEU A 49 9.20 -2.88 4.82
N PRO A 50 9.06 -2.03 5.83
CA PRO A 50 10.01 -2.06 6.94
C PRO A 50 9.86 -3.36 7.72
N LEU A 51 10.93 -3.79 8.38
CA LEU A 51 10.87 -4.88 9.35
C LEU A 51 10.40 -4.36 10.72
N PRO A 52 9.94 -5.22 11.64
CA PRO A 52 9.65 -4.83 13.01
C PRO A 52 10.87 -4.12 13.67
N PRO A 53 10.64 -3.10 14.51
CA PRO A 53 9.33 -2.71 15.05
C PRO A 53 8.54 -1.72 14.16
N MET A 54 9.05 -1.31 12.99
CA MET A 54 8.42 -0.32 12.11
C MET A 54 7.36 -0.91 11.16
N LEU A 55 7.25 -2.22 11.03
CA LEU A 55 6.10 -2.84 10.35
C LEU A 55 4.84 -2.61 11.18
N MET A 56 3.85 -1.92 10.62
CA MET A 56 2.74 -1.36 11.37
C MET A 56 1.42 -2.13 11.24
N PHE A 57 1.45 -3.33 10.63
CA PHE A 57 0.29 -4.22 10.54
C PHE A 57 0.74 -5.69 10.51
N ASP A 58 -0.16 -6.59 10.93
CA ASP A 58 0.11 -8.02 11.03
C ASP A 58 -0.28 -8.78 9.76
N ARG A 59 -1.18 -8.21 8.94
CA ARG A 59 -1.66 -8.84 7.71
C ARG A 59 -2.29 -7.84 6.76
N ILE A 60 -2.28 -8.16 5.49
CA ILE A 60 -3.12 -7.55 4.46
C ILE A 60 -4.30 -8.49 4.24
N SER A 61 -5.50 -8.06 4.65
CA SER A 61 -6.72 -8.85 4.55
C SER A 61 -7.31 -8.82 3.14
N GLU A 62 -7.09 -7.72 2.41
CA GLU A 62 -7.61 -7.56 1.06
C GLU A 62 -6.75 -6.59 0.24
N ILE A 63 -6.50 -6.94 -1.02
CA ILE A 63 -5.85 -6.07 -2.01
C ILE A 63 -6.44 -6.33 -3.39
N SER A 64 -6.79 -5.28 -4.12
CA SER A 64 -7.42 -5.37 -5.44
C SER A 64 -7.05 -4.18 -6.32
N GLU A 65 -6.87 -4.40 -7.62
CA GLU A 65 -6.77 -3.31 -8.62
C GLU A 65 -8.10 -2.61 -8.87
N GLN A 66 -9.20 -3.19 -8.41
CA GLN A 66 -10.56 -2.69 -8.58
C GLN A 66 -11.16 -2.36 -7.22
N GLY A 67 -12.29 -1.66 -7.23
CA GLY A 67 -12.98 -1.30 -5.99
C GLY A 67 -12.34 -0.10 -5.28
N GLY A 68 -12.63 0.01 -3.97
CA GLY A 68 -12.33 1.20 -3.19
C GLY A 68 -13.23 2.39 -3.55
N GLU A 69 -13.08 3.49 -2.82
CA GLU A 69 -13.93 4.67 -2.96
C GLU A 69 -13.88 5.27 -4.38
N HIS A 70 -12.72 5.16 -5.05
CA HIS A 70 -12.49 5.74 -6.38
C HIS A 70 -12.56 4.70 -7.52
N GLY A 71 -12.85 3.42 -7.23
CA GLY A 71 -12.90 2.35 -8.23
C GLY A 71 -11.57 2.06 -8.96
N LYS A 72 -10.44 2.46 -8.37
CA LYS A 72 -9.10 2.37 -8.96
C LYS A 72 -8.11 1.54 -8.17
N GLY A 73 -8.65 0.67 -7.31
CA GLY A 73 -7.89 -0.21 -6.45
C GLY A 73 -7.96 0.16 -4.98
N MET A 74 -7.76 -0.85 -4.15
CA MET A 74 -7.81 -0.70 -2.71
C MET A 74 -6.90 -1.70 -2.00
N LEU A 75 -6.57 -1.38 -0.75
CA LEU A 75 -5.87 -2.27 0.16
C LEU A 75 -6.43 -2.10 1.58
N ARG A 76 -6.60 -3.22 2.28
CA ARG A 76 -7.01 -3.29 3.68
C ARG A 76 -5.99 -4.09 4.46
N ALA A 77 -5.54 -3.54 5.58
CA ALA A 77 -4.58 -4.19 6.48
C ALA A 77 -5.06 -4.11 7.93
N GLU A 78 -4.59 -5.00 8.76
CA GLU A 78 -5.02 -5.12 10.15
C GLU A 78 -3.82 -5.25 11.09
N LEU A 79 -3.94 -4.62 12.26
CA LEU A 79 -3.04 -4.77 13.42
C LEU A 79 -3.86 -5.26 14.61
N ASP A 80 -3.48 -6.39 15.19
CA ASP A 80 -4.01 -6.85 16.47
C ASP A 80 -3.28 -6.12 17.60
N VAL A 81 -3.98 -5.22 18.26
CA VAL A 81 -3.38 -4.38 19.30
C VAL A 81 -3.13 -5.19 20.56
N LYS A 82 -1.88 -5.19 21.03
CA LYS A 82 -1.45 -5.77 22.30
C LYS A 82 -0.99 -4.65 23.22
N PRO A 83 -1.31 -4.71 24.53
CA PRO A 83 -0.95 -3.65 25.47
C PRO A 83 0.56 -3.45 25.66
N ASP A 84 1.37 -4.43 25.27
CA ASP A 84 2.84 -4.43 25.35
C ASP A 84 3.52 -4.00 24.03
N LEU A 85 2.78 -3.51 23.04
CA LEU A 85 3.39 -2.94 21.84
C LEU A 85 4.36 -1.82 22.21
N TRP A 86 5.52 -1.82 21.56
CA TRP A 86 6.69 -1.00 21.91
C TRP A 86 6.37 0.50 22.09
N PHE A 87 5.48 1.05 21.27
CA PHE A 87 5.13 2.46 21.35
C PHE A 87 4.33 2.82 22.61
N PHE A 88 3.55 1.90 23.18
CA PHE A 88 2.85 2.13 24.45
C PHE A 88 3.80 2.20 25.64
N LEU A 89 5.01 1.60 25.53
CA LEU A 89 6.00 1.64 26.59
C LEU A 89 6.70 3.01 26.73
N CYS A 90 6.64 3.84 25.66
CA CYS A 90 7.38 5.09 25.60
C CYS A 90 6.53 6.31 25.24
N HIS A 91 5.34 6.13 24.73
CA HIS A 91 4.51 7.24 24.24
C HIS A 91 3.09 7.20 24.84
N PHE A 92 2.88 7.78 26.05
CA PHE A 92 3.80 8.44 26.98
C PHE A 92 3.85 7.69 28.31
N LYS A 93 4.82 7.99 29.20
CA LYS A 93 4.87 7.39 30.53
C LYS A 93 3.64 7.82 31.35
N GLY A 94 2.79 6.85 31.72
CA GLY A 94 1.55 7.11 32.46
C GLY A 94 0.35 7.50 31.59
N ASP A 95 0.54 7.69 30.27
CA ASP A 95 -0.51 8.01 29.30
C ASP A 95 -0.21 7.30 27.96
N PRO A 96 -0.33 5.96 27.90
CA PRO A 96 0.05 5.18 26.74
C PRO A 96 -0.96 5.39 25.60
N VAL A 97 -0.44 5.86 24.45
CA VAL A 97 -1.21 6.05 23.22
C VAL A 97 -0.30 5.77 22.01
N MET A 98 -0.85 5.18 20.97
CA MET A 98 -0.12 5.00 19.72
C MET A 98 0.19 6.35 19.08
N PRO A 99 1.45 6.66 18.72
CA PRO A 99 1.77 7.88 17.97
C PRO A 99 0.97 7.94 16.66
N GLY A 100 0.28 9.05 16.40
CA GLY A 100 -0.51 9.21 15.17
C GLY A 100 0.32 9.08 13.88
N CYS A 101 1.60 9.47 13.94
CA CYS A 101 2.53 9.31 12.83
C CYS A 101 2.77 7.85 12.43
N LEU A 102 2.68 6.89 13.36
CA LEU A 102 2.85 5.45 13.03
C LEU A 102 1.68 4.91 12.21
N GLY A 103 0.45 5.35 12.51
CA GLY A 103 -0.69 4.99 11.68
C GLY A 103 -0.63 5.63 10.29
N LEU A 104 -0.12 6.86 10.21
CA LEU A 104 0.13 7.51 8.92
C LEU A 104 1.21 6.76 8.12
N ASP A 105 2.28 6.35 8.78
CA ASP A 105 3.35 5.57 8.15
C ASP A 105 2.82 4.23 7.62
N ALA A 106 1.93 3.55 8.38
CA ALA A 106 1.25 2.35 7.90
C ALA A 106 0.54 2.57 6.56
N LEU A 107 -0.17 3.68 6.40
CA LEU A 107 -0.85 4.01 5.15
C LEU A 107 0.15 4.19 3.99
N TRP A 108 1.31 4.83 4.21
CA TRP A 108 2.36 4.91 3.20
C TRP A 108 3.00 3.55 2.89
N GLN A 109 3.21 2.70 3.89
CA GLN A 109 3.68 1.33 3.71
C GLN A 109 2.74 0.55 2.79
N MET A 110 1.42 0.69 2.99
CA MET A 110 0.39 0.05 2.18
C MET A 110 0.41 0.55 0.73
N VAL A 111 0.55 1.86 0.50
CA VAL A 111 0.66 2.40 -0.86
C VAL A 111 1.89 1.84 -1.56
N GLY A 112 3.04 1.80 -0.88
CA GLY A 112 4.28 1.22 -1.42
C GLY A 112 4.13 -0.27 -1.73
N PHE A 113 3.51 -1.04 -0.84
CA PHE A 113 3.24 -2.47 -1.04
C PHE A 113 2.36 -2.70 -2.28
N PHE A 114 1.29 -1.92 -2.43
CA PHE A 114 0.39 -2.02 -3.58
C PHE A 114 1.13 -1.82 -4.91
N LEU A 115 2.01 -0.82 -5.00
CA LEU A 115 2.80 -0.58 -6.20
C LEU A 115 3.74 -1.76 -6.52
N GLY A 116 4.34 -2.37 -5.50
CA GLY A 116 5.14 -3.60 -5.65
C GLY A 116 4.29 -4.79 -6.09
N TRP A 117 3.11 -4.97 -5.50
CA TRP A 117 2.14 -6.01 -5.86
C TRP A 117 1.66 -5.89 -7.32
N LEU A 118 1.57 -4.67 -7.83
CA LEU A 118 1.31 -4.40 -9.24
C LEU A 118 2.49 -4.77 -10.17
N GLY A 119 3.63 -5.21 -9.62
CA GLY A 119 4.83 -5.53 -10.38
C GLY A 119 5.66 -4.31 -10.82
N ALA A 120 5.40 -3.14 -10.23
CA ALA A 120 6.18 -1.95 -10.57
C ALA A 120 7.58 -2.01 -9.93
N PRO A 121 8.66 -1.73 -10.70
CA PRO A 121 10.02 -1.83 -10.19
C PRO A 121 10.42 -0.59 -9.38
N GLY A 122 11.35 -0.78 -8.44
CA GLY A 122 12.00 0.30 -7.68
C GLY A 122 11.65 0.31 -6.19
N LYS A 123 12.42 1.08 -5.43
CA LYS A 123 12.28 1.22 -3.97
C LYS A 123 11.29 2.32 -3.62
N GLY A 124 10.34 2.02 -2.71
CA GLY A 124 9.32 2.96 -2.26
C GLY A 124 9.87 4.13 -1.44
N ARG A 125 9.35 5.31 -1.70
CA ARG A 125 9.57 6.51 -0.89
C ARG A 125 8.28 7.28 -0.72
N ALA A 126 7.95 7.63 0.53
CA ALA A 126 6.88 8.57 0.82
C ALA A 126 7.27 9.95 0.29
N LEU A 127 6.38 10.58 -0.47
CA LEU A 127 6.61 11.89 -1.08
C LEU A 127 5.79 13.00 -0.43
N GLY A 128 4.78 12.63 0.36
CA GLY A 128 3.93 13.59 1.05
C GLY A 128 2.48 13.17 1.08
N LEU A 129 1.65 14.06 1.57
CA LEU A 129 0.19 13.95 1.61
C LEU A 129 -0.43 15.35 1.48
N GLY A 130 -1.72 15.43 1.22
CA GLY A 130 -2.47 16.69 1.21
C GLY A 130 -2.85 17.13 2.62
N GLU A 131 -3.68 16.33 3.28
CA GLU A 131 -4.18 16.64 4.62
C GLU A 131 -4.30 15.36 5.44
N VAL A 132 -4.08 15.47 6.76
CA VAL A 132 -4.47 14.44 7.72
C VAL A 132 -5.30 15.04 8.83
N LYS A 133 -6.41 14.37 9.20
CA LYS A 133 -7.27 14.73 10.33
C LYS A 133 -7.33 13.59 11.32
N PHE A 134 -6.90 13.87 12.55
CA PHE A 134 -7.01 12.95 13.69
C PHE A 134 -8.27 13.31 14.49
N SER A 135 -9.20 12.36 14.62
CA SER A 135 -10.47 12.51 15.36
C SER A 135 -10.57 11.54 16.54
N GLY A 136 -9.54 10.74 16.77
CA GLY A 136 -9.46 9.80 17.87
C GLY A 136 -8.04 9.27 18.06
N GLN A 137 -7.90 8.25 18.90
CA GLN A 137 -6.61 7.69 19.30
C GLN A 137 -6.69 6.18 19.49
N VAL A 138 -5.55 5.49 19.38
CA VAL A 138 -5.41 4.06 19.67
C VAL A 138 -4.81 3.91 21.07
N LEU A 139 -5.61 3.40 22.00
CA LEU A 139 -5.22 3.11 23.38
C LEU A 139 -4.89 1.62 23.56
N PRO A 140 -4.21 1.21 24.64
CA PRO A 140 -3.93 -0.21 24.92
C PRO A 140 -5.19 -1.09 25.07
N SER A 141 -6.35 -0.48 25.29
CA SER A 141 -7.65 -1.18 25.39
C SER A 141 -8.28 -1.52 24.04
N VAL A 142 -7.83 -0.88 22.95
CA VAL A 142 -8.26 -1.21 21.58
C VAL A 142 -7.84 -2.64 21.26
N LYS A 143 -8.68 -3.39 20.56
CA LYS A 143 -8.41 -4.78 20.17
C LYS A 143 -7.79 -4.86 18.78
N LYS A 144 -8.33 -4.08 17.86
CA LYS A 144 -7.94 -4.12 16.46
C LYS A 144 -7.90 -2.74 15.84
N VAL A 145 -6.84 -2.48 15.10
CA VAL A 145 -6.76 -1.38 14.14
C VAL A 145 -6.94 -1.94 12.74
N VAL A 146 -7.79 -1.29 11.95
CA VAL A 146 -7.91 -1.56 10.51
C VAL A 146 -7.48 -0.31 9.75
N TYR A 147 -6.61 -0.53 8.79
CA TYR A 147 -6.13 0.47 7.85
C TYR A 147 -6.80 0.26 6.49
N GLY A 148 -7.24 1.33 5.86
CA GLY A 148 -7.76 1.31 4.51
C GLY A 148 -7.04 2.33 3.63
N VAL A 149 -6.73 1.90 2.41
CA VAL A 149 -6.20 2.76 1.35
C VAL A 149 -7.06 2.56 0.11
N ASP A 150 -7.51 3.67 -0.48
CA ASP A 150 -8.34 3.72 -1.69
C ASP A 150 -7.61 4.57 -2.75
N PHE A 151 -7.23 3.95 -3.87
CA PHE A 151 -6.38 4.59 -4.88
C PHE A 151 -7.16 5.56 -5.76
N LYS A 152 -6.68 6.79 -5.83
CA LYS A 152 -7.14 7.82 -6.78
C LYS A 152 -6.47 7.67 -8.14
N ARG A 153 -5.17 7.36 -8.13
CA ARG A 153 -4.37 7.29 -9.33
C ARG A 153 -3.12 6.45 -9.14
N VAL A 154 -2.81 5.62 -10.12
CA VAL A 154 -1.52 4.95 -10.25
C VAL A 154 -0.93 5.33 -11.60
N MET A 155 0.26 5.91 -11.59
CA MET A 155 1.04 6.23 -12.79
C MET A 155 2.18 5.23 -12.92
N ARG A 156 2.34 4.65 -14.11
CA ARG A 156 3.38 3.66 -14.44
C ARG A 156 4.15 4.10 -15.69
N SER A 157 4.72 5.30 -15.65
CA SER A 157 5.54 5.84 -16.74
C SER A 157 7.02 5.87 -16.31
N LYS A 158 7.75 6.95 -16.64
CA LYS A 158 9.12 7.16 -16.15
C LYS A 158 9.18 7.19 -14.60
N LEU A 159 8.18 7.78 -13.96
CA LEU A 159 7.99 7.74 -12.52
C LEU A 159 6.80 6.84 -12.19
N VAL A 160 7.02 5.85 -11.34
CA VAL A 160 5.93 5.07 -10.74
C VAL A 160 5.44 5.83 -9.51
N LEU A 161 4.19 6.24 -9.51
CA LEU A 161 3.59 7.04 -8.45
C LEU A 161 2.19 6.52 -8.10
N GLY A 162 1.95 6.23 -6.84
CA GLY A 162 0.64 6.00 -6.26
C GLY A 162 0.12 7.24 -5.53
N ILE A 163 -1.13 7.61 -5.79
CA ILE A 163 -1.87 8.64 -5.07
C ILE A 163 -3.14 7.99 -4.54
N ALA A 164 -3.36 8.08 -3.22
CA ALA A 164 -4.47 7.42 -2.56
C ALA A 164 -5.01 8.24 -1.39
N ASP A 165 -6.25 8.01 -1.01
CA ASP A 165 -6.79 8.39 0.28
C ASP A 165 -6.67 7.23 1.25
N GLY A 166 -6.49 7.53 2.52
CA GLY A 166 -6.37 6.53 3.56
C GLY A 166 -7.21 6.85 4.79
N TRP A 167 -7.52 5.81 5.52
CA TRP A 167 -8.20 5.93 6.82
C TRP A 167 -7.70 4.85 7.79
N LEU A 168 -7.90 5.13 9.06
CA LEU A 168 -7.64 4.18 10.14
C LEU A 168 -8.84 4.12 11.07
N SER A 169 -9.23 2.90 11.45
CA SER A 169 -10.25 2.67 12.46
C SER A 169 -9.69 1.89 13.65
N ALA A 170 -10.22 2.21 14.84
CA ALA A 170 -9.98 1.46 16.07
C ALA A 170 -11.30 0.81 16.48
N ASP A 171 -11.32 -0.53 16.60
CA ASP A 171 -12.51 -1.33 16.92
C ASP A 171 -13.76 -0.92 16.09
N GLY A 172 -13.55 -0.69 14.78
CA GLY A 172 -14.59 -0.34 13.82
C GLY A 172 -14.92 1.16 13.71
N ASN A 173 -14.42 2.01 14.61
CA ASN A 173 -14.64 3.47 14.55
C ASN A 173 -13.49 4.14 13.80
N ILE A 174 -13.78 4.85 12.72
CA ILE A 174 -12.77 5.63 12.00
C ILE A 174 -12.28 6.76 12.89
N ILE A 175 -10.97 6.79 13.13
CA ILE A 175 -10.32 7.74 14.03
C ILE A 175 -9.37 8.70 13.33
N TYR A 176 -8.99 8.45 12.08
CA TYR A 176 -8.41 9.47 11.21
C TYR A 176 -8.50 9.14 9.72
N ARG A 177 -8.34 10.20 8.94
CA ARG A 177 -8.30 10.17 7.49
C ARG A 177 -7.10 10.96 6.98
N ALA A 178 -6.51 10.47 5.91
CA ALA A 178 -5.42 11.13 5.19
C ALA A 178 -5.78 11.22 3.71
N ASN A 179 -5.66 12.41 3.14
CA ASN A 179 -5.95 12.63 1.73
C ASN A 179 -4.66 12.79 0.93
N ASP A 180 -4.67 12.32 -0.31
CA ASP A 180 -3.58 12.47 -1.26
C ASP A 180 -2.23 11.94 -0.76
N LEU A 181 -2.25 10.78 -0.11
CA LEU A 181 -1.03 10.02 0.19
C LEU A 181 -0.26 9.76 -1.09
N LYS A 182 1.01 10.14 -1.14
CA LYS A 182 1.86 9.99 -2.32
C LYS A 182 3.05 9.12 -2.01
N VAL A 183 3.25 8.06 -2.81
CA VAL A 183 4.43 7.20 -2.77
C VAL A 183 4.95 7.02 -4.18
N GLY A 184 6.25 7.23 -4.36
CA GLY A 184 6.96 6.95 -5.60
C GLY A 184 7.85 5.72 -5.47
N LEU A 185 8.03 4.97 -6.58
CA LEU A 185 9.08 3.94 -6.69
C LEU A 185 10.24 4.48 -7.51
N PHE A 186 11.46 4.38 -6.96
CA PHE A 186 12.68 4.89 -7.57
C PHE A 186 13.64 3.74 -7.87
N LYS A 187 14.20 3.71 -9.06
CA LYS A 187 15.31 2.82 -9.40
C LYS A 187 16.58 3.27 -8.68
N GLN A 188 17.52 2.37 -8.49
CA GLN A 188 18.72 2.61 -7.67
C GLN A 188 19.57 3.80 -8.17
N ASP A 189 19.51 4.13 -9.46
CA ASP A 189 20.24 5.23 -10.09
C ASP A 189 19.48 6.58 -10.07
N GLU A 190 18.22 6.58 -9.62
CA GLU A 190 17.33 7.75 -9.56
C GLU A 190 17.12 8.24 -8.12
N ALA A 191 18.10 8.07 -7.24
CA ALA A 191 18.01 8.57 -5.86
C ALA A 191 17.60 10.04 -5.86
N LEU A 192 16.63 10.41 -5.00
CA LEU A 192 16.17 11.77 -4.78
C LEU A 192 17.37 12.72 -4.69
N GLN A 193 17.74 13.35 -5.79
CA GLN A 193 18.68 14.45 -5.77
C GLN A 193 17.95 15.63 -5.11
N PRO A 194 18.56 16.30 -4.13
CA PRO A 194 17.98 17.50 -3.60
C PRO A 194 17.79 18.48 -4.75
N SER A 195 16.55 18.95 -4.97
CA SER A 195 16.31 20.03 -5.91
C SER A 195 17.14 21.21 -5.41
N SER A 196 18.12 21.61 -6.22
CA SER A 196 18.81 22.87 -6.01
C SER A 196 17.76 24.01 -6.03
N ALA A 197 17.51 24.57 -4.86
CA ALA A 197 16.67 25.74 -4.69
C ALA A 197 17.34 26.96 -5.34
#